data_7ad5bd6d9b49c5653e83d89f6b411fac
#
_entry.id   7ad5bd6d9b49c5653e83d89f6b411fac
#
_cell.length_a   1.000
_cell.length_b   1.000
_cell.length_c   1.000
_cell.angle_alpha   90.00
_cell.angle_beta   90.00
_cell.angle_gamma   90.00
#
_symmetry.space_group_name_H-M   'P 1'
#
loop_
_entity.id
_entity.type
_entity.pdbx_description
1 polymer ?
#
loop_
_entity_poly.entity_id
_entity_poly.type
_entity_poly.pdbx_seq_one_letter_code
_entity_poly.pdbx_strand_id
1 'polypeptide(L)'
;MIRMITKKVSGKVFDFYSSWSKREDGMAAVEAALIFPILMTLLLGTFDMGNAILTNQKAIRASQVTADLVTRTPTISMDGIDEAINAGELSFTPFPSDTFGVDIVSIRFDDDAVPEIIWRETRNMSPNPDVLDDVASLAEAGNGVVVVSVQYLFEPLFAGFVVEQIPMQEIAFARGRRSATVNLE
;
A
#
# COMPACT_ATOMS: atom_id res chain seq x y z
N MET A 1 -61.26 -47.70 19.90
CA MET A 1 -60.56 -46.67 20.72
C MET A 1 -59.25 -46.17 20.11
N ILE A 2 -58.55 -46.94 19.28
CA ILE A 2 -57.24 -46.59 18.64
C ILE A 2 -57.38 -45.56 17.48
N ARG A 3 -58.50 -45.51 16.76
CA ARG A 3 -58.68 -44.64 15.59
C ARG A 3 -58.90 -43.15 15.90
N MET A 4 -59.25 -42.80 17.17
CA MET A 4 -59.39 -41.39 17.61
C MET A 4 -58.09 -40.72 18.04
N ILE A 5 -57.13 -41.51 18.51
CA ILE A 5 -55.84 -40.99 18.99
C ILE A 5 -54.94 -40.56 17.85
N THR A 6 -54.91 -41.34 16.75
CA THR A 6 -54.06 -41.02 15.55
C THR A 6 -54.50 -39.75 14.85
N LYS A 7 -55.82 -39.45 14.80
CA LYS A 7 -56.32 -38.24 14.13
C LYS A 7 -55.98 -36.93 14.92
N LYS A 8 -55.90 -37.03 16.26
CA LYS A 8 -55.61 -35.90 17.14
C LYS A 8 -54.12 -35.56 17.17
N VAL A 9 -53.24 -36.54 16.98
CA VAL A 9 -51.76 -36.32 16.90
C VAL A 9 -51.41 -35.73 15.54
N SER A 10 -51.99 -36.22 14.43
CA SER A 10 -51.76 -35.71 13.09
C SER A 10 -52.15 -34.21 12.94
N GLY A 11 -53.28 -33.79 13.56
CA GLY A 11 -53.69 -32.38 13.53
C GLY A 11 -52.68 -31.47 14.24
N LYS A 12 -52.20 -31.84 15.44
CA LYS A 12 -51.21 -31.04 16.17
C LYS A 12 -49.88 -30.90 15.49
N VAL A 13 -49.42 -31.93 14.81
CA VAL A 13 -48.18 -31.89 14.03
C VAL A 13 -48.34 -30.98 12.80
N PHE A 14 -49.48 -31.06 12.11
CA PHE A 14 -49.77 -30.20 10.98
C PHE A 14 -49.93 -28.74 11.37
N ASP A 15 -50.62 -28.46 12.51
CA ASP A 15 -50.73 -27.10 13.05
C ASP A 15 -49.38 -26.52 13.48
N PHE A 16 -48.50 -27.35 14.01
CA PHE A 16 -47.13 -26.92 14.37
C PHE A 16 -46.34 -26.53 13.12
N TYR A 17 -46.35 -27.34 12.07
CA TYR A 17 -45.70 -27.04 10.79
C TYR A 17 -46.31 -25.81 10.11
N SER A 18 -47.63 -25.65 10.10
CA SER A 18 -48.32 -24.49 9.51
C SER A 18 -48.10 -23.21 10.28
N SER A 19 -47.95 -23.31 11.62
CA SER A 19 -47.58 -22.16 12.49
C SER A 19 -46.12 -21.75 12.30
N TRP A 20 -45.24 -22.71 12.07
CA TRP A 20 -43.83 -22.45 11.84
C TRP A 20 -43.55 -21.81 10.48
N SER A 21 -44.27 -22.25 9.43
CA SER A 21 -44.15 -21.68 8.06
C SER A 21 -44.78 -20.28 7.92
N LYS A 22 -45.62 -19.84 8.89
CA LYS A 22 -46.27 -18.53 8.90
C LYS A 22 -45.56 -17.50 9.79
N ARG A 23 -44.45 -17.87 10.43
CA ARG A 23 -43.66 -16.92 11.27
C ARG A 23 -42.80 -16.09 10.35
N GLU A 24 -43.17 -14.85 10.17
CA GLU A 24 -42.40 -13.83 9.44
C GLU A 24 -41.00 -13.61 10.04
N ASP A 25 -40.84 -13.88 11.36
CA ASP A 25 -39.55 -13.83 12.07
C ASP A 25 -38.53 -14.81 11.48
N GLY A 26 -38.95 -15.98 10.99
CA GLY A 26 -38.07 -16.95 10.33
C GLY A 26 -37.60 -16.50 8.95
N MET A 27 -38.45 -15.79 8.21
CA MET A 27 -38.11 -15.25 6.90
C MET A 27 -37.04 -14.13 7.03
N ALA A 28 -37.23 -13.20 7.95
CA ALA A 28 -36.27 -12.15 8.22
C ALA A 28 -34.89 -12.70 8.64
N ALA A 29 -34.86 -13.79 9.43
CA ALA A 29 -33.61 -14.43 9.79
C ALA A 29 -32.88 -15.06 8.59
N VAL A 30 -33.60 -15.67 7.64
CA VAL A 30 -33.05 -16.22 6.42
C VAL A 30 -32.52 -15.12 5.50
N GLU A 31 -33.27 -14.02 5.33
CA GLU A 31 -32.82 -12.85 4.58
C GLU A 31 -31.55 -12.26 5.17
N ALA A 32 -31.52 -12.05 6.49
CA ALA A 32 -30.34 -11.56 7.17
C ALA A 32 -29.13 -12.50 7.01
N ALA A 33 -29.34 -13.83 7.08
CA ALA A 33 -28.28 -14.82 6.92
C ALA A 33 -27.67 -14.81 5.50
N LEU A 34 -28.47 -14.46 4.48
CA LEU A 34 -27.98 -14.33 3.09
C LEU A 34 -27.24 -12.99 2.85
N ILE A 35 -27.73 -11.92 3.44
CA ILE A 35 -27.15 -10.57 3.23
C ILE A 35 -25.90 -10.37 4.10
N PHE A 36 -25.86 -10.96 5.31
CA PHE A 36 -24.77 -10.75 6.25
C PHE A 36 -23.36 -11.09 5.71
N PRO A 37 -23.14 -12.22 5.02
CA PRO A 37 -21.83 -12.52 4.44
C PRO A 37 -21.38 -11.48 3.40
N ILE A 38 -22.32 -10.95 2.61
CA ILE A 38 -22.04 -9.92 1.60
C ILE A 38 -21.63 -8.61 2.29
N LEU A 39 -22.41 -8.20 3.30
CA LEU A 39 -22.08 -6.98 4.07
C LEU A 39 -20.73 -7.10 4.79
N MET A 40 -20.44 -8.27 5.37
CA MET A 40 -19.15 -8.51 6.02
C MET A 40 -17.99 -8.45 5.02
N THR A 41 -18.14 -9.04 3.84
CA THR A 41 -17.11 -8.95 2.78
C THR A 41 -16.86 -7.51 2.36
N LEU A 42 -17.92 -6.73 2.16
CA LEU A 42 -17.81 -5.31 1.83
C LEU A 42 -17.15 -4.50 2.95
N LEU A 43 -17.53 -4.75 4.20
CA LEU A 43 -16.94 -4.08 5.37
C LEU A 43 -15.44 -4.36 5.48
N LEU A 44 -15.04 -5.63 5.40
CA LEU A 44 -13.65 -6.04 5.52
C LEU A 44 -12.81 -5.54 4.32
N GLY A 45 -13.36 -5.61 3.10
CA GLY A 45 -12.72 -5.05 1.91
C GLY A 45 -12.53 -3.53 1.99
N THR A 46 -13.50 -2.80 2.56
CA THR A 46 -13.37 -1.36 2.80
C THR A 46 -12.27 -1.05 3.81
N PHE A 47 -12.11 -1.88 4.84
CA PHE A 47 -11.03 -1.76 5.81
C PHE A 47 -9.66 -1.95 5.17
N ASP A 48 -9.48 -3.00 4.36
CA ASP A 48 -8.22 -3.25 3.64
C ASP A 48 -7.90 -2.12 2.65
N MET A 49 -8.91 -1.60 1.94
CA MET A 49 -8.74 -0.44 1.06
C MET A 49 -8.25 0.79 1.83
N GLY A 50 -8.82 1.05 3.01
CA GLY A 50 -8.36 2.14 3.89
C GLY A 50 -6.91 1.99 4.30
N ASN A 51 -6.50 0.79 4.69
CA ASN A 51 -5.10 0.48 5.04
C ASN A 51 -4.17 0.62 3.83
N ALA A 52 -4.59 0.18 2.64
CA ALA A 52 -3.82 0.35 1.41
C ALA A 52 -3.56 1.83 1.10
N ILE A 53 -4.58 2.68 1.19
CA ILE A 53 -4.43 4.13 0.99
C ILE A 53 -3.47 4.74 2.03
N LEU A 54 -3.59 4.37 3.31
CA LEU A 54 -2.69 4.85 4.36
C LEU A 54 -1.25 4.41 4.11
N THR A 55 -1.04 3.17 3.68
CA THR A 55 0.30 2.64 3.36
C THR A 55 0.90 3.37 2.16
N ASN A 56 0.10 3.64 1.12
CA ASN A 56 0.57 4.42 -0.02
C ASN A 56 0.99 5.84 0.37
N GLN A 57 0.22 6.52 1.23
CA GLN A 57 0.61 7.84 1.76
C GLN A 57 1.91 7.78 2.57
N LYS A 58 2.19 6.67 3.25
CA LYS A 58 3.46 6.47 3.95
C LYS A 58 4.62 6.24 2.98
N ALA A 59 4.41 5.53 1.86
CA ALA A 59 5.40 5.38 0.81
C ALA A 59 5.77 6.76 0.18
N ILE A 60 4.78 7.59 -0.13
CA ILE A 60 4.98 8.97 -0.59
C ILE A 60 5.81 9.76 0.44
N ARG A 61 5.46 9.66 1.72
CA ARG A 61 6.18 10.36 2.78
C ARG A 61 7.61 9.86 2.94
N ALA A 62 7.82 8.55 2.86
CA ALA A 62 9.13 7.93 2.95
C ALA A 62 10.06 8.43 1.83
N SER A 63 9.59 8.43 0.58
CA SER A 63 10.36 8.92 -0.57
C SER A 63 10.74 10.39 -0.39
N GLN A 64 9.81 11.24 0.06
CA GLN A 64 10.04 12.66 0.30
C GLN A 64 11.02 12.92 1.46
N VAL A 65 10.89 12.21 2.59
CA VAL A 65 11.79 12.36 3.75
C VAL A 65 13.20 11.93 3.37
N THR A 66 13.36 10.81 2.69
CA THR A 66 14.66 10.34 2.22
C THR A 66 15.29 11.35 1.26
N ALA A 67 14.54 11.83 0.26
CA ALA A 67 15.01 12.83 -0.69
C ALA A 67 15.41 14.15 -0.02
N ASP A 68 14.63 14.60 0.98
CA ASP A 68 14.94 15.80 1.75
C ASP A 68 16.24 15.67 2.55
N LEU A 69 16.47 14.52 3.18
CA LEU A 69 17.69 14.28 3.95
C LEU A 69 18.93 14.20 3.07
N VAL A 70 18.84 13.48 1.95
CA VAL A 70 19.95 13.34 0.99
C VAL A 70 20.36 14.68 0.37
N THR A 71 19.40 15.57 0.13
CA THR A 71 19.66 16.87 -0.54
C THR A 71 20.07 18.02 0.37
N ARG A 72 20.23 17.79 1.69
CA ARG A 72 20.59 18.84 2.66
C ARG A 72 22.00 19.36 2.50
N THR A 73 22.91 18.48 2.10
CA THR A 73 24.36 18.77 1.98
C THR A 73 24.82 18.59 0.53
N PRO A 74 25.85 19.33 0.11
CA PRO A 74 26.43 19.16 -1.23
C PRO A 74 27.06 17.79 -1.44
N THR A 75 27.53 17.18 -0.35
CA THR A 75 28.17 15.87 -0.32
C THR A 75 27.52 15.05 0.79
N ILE A 76 27.25 13.78 0.54
CA ILE A 76 26.69 12.85 1.50
C ILE A 76 27.62 11.63 1.62
N SER A 77 27.82 11.14 2.84
CA SER A 77 28.52 9.88 3.09
C SER A 77 27.58 8.67 3.04
N MET A 78 28.14 7.46 2.95
CA MET A 78 27.34 6.23 3.04
C MET A 78 26.54 6.15 4.34
N ASP A 79 27.13 6.58 5.48
CA ASP A 79 26.42 6.65 6.76
C ASP A 79 25.22 7.61 6.68
N GLY A 80 25.38 8.75 6.01
CA GLY A 80 24.30 9.71 5.79
C GLY A 80 23.18 9.16 4.90
N ILE A 81 23.52 8.34 3.91
CA ILE A 81 22.54 7.61 3.09
C ILE A 81 21.79 6.60 3.96
N ASP A 82 22.48 5.84 4.79
CA ASP A 82 21.86 4.87 5.70
C ASP A 82 20.90 5.56 6.69
N GLU A 83 21.28 6.71 7.24
CA GLU A 83 20.39 7.50 8.10
C GLU A 83 19.15 8.00 7.34
N ALA A 84 19.30 8.43 6.09
CA ALA A 84 18.19 8.90 5.27
C ALA A 84 17.24 7.74 4.93
N ILE A 85 17.75 6.55 4.61
CA ILE A 85 16.96 5.34 4.35
C ILE A 85 16.20 4.92 5.61
N ASN A 86 16.88 4.86 6.77
CA ASN A 86 16.26 4.53 8.05
C ASN A 86 15.12 5.51 8.41
N ALA A 87 15.30 6.80 8.15
CA ALA A 87 14.25 7.80 8.38
C ALA A 87 13.05 7.61 7.46
N GLY A 88 13.29 7.23 6.20
CA GLY A 88 12.24 6.83 5.26
C GLY A 88 11.47 5.60 5.75
N GLU A 89 12.18 4.55 6.16
CA GLU A 89 11.59 3.31 6.68
C GLU A 89 10.73 3.57 7.94
N LEU A 90 11.19 4.40 8.87
CA LEU A 90 10.43 4.80 10.05
C LEU A 90 9.10 5.48 9.73
N SER A 91 8.94 6.03 8.52
CA SER A 91 7.68 6.63 8.06
C SER A 91 6.56 5.59 7.92
N PHE A 92 6.87 4.31 7.81
CA PHE A 92 5.87 3.22 7.74
C PHE A 92 5.28 2.84 9.09
N THR A 93 5.88 3.24 10.20
CA THR A 93 5.33 2.93 11.53
C THR A 93 3.86 3.36 11.64
N PRO A 94 2.92 2.48 12.13
CA PRO A 94 3.12 1.16 12.74
C PRO A 94 3.04 -0.04 11.78
N PHE A 95 3.05 0.15 10.46
CA PHE A 95 3.05 -0.96 9.51
C PHE A 95 4.42 -1.64 9.47
N PRO A 96 4.47 -2.96 9.14
CA PRO A 96 5.73 -3.67 8.92
C PRO A 96 6.55 -3.00 7.82
N SER A 97 7.87 -3.04 7.92
CA SER A 97 8.79 -2.47 6.91
C SER A 97 9.62 -3.53 6.18
N ASP A 98 9.34 -4.81 6.39
CA ASP A 98 10.11 -5.92 5.82
C ASP A 98 10.20 -5.90 4.29
N THR A 99 9.16 -5.34 3.63
CA THR A 99 9.08 -5.23 2.18
C THR A 99 9.46 -3.83 1.67
N PHE A 100 9.93 -2.94 2.57
CA PHE A 100 10.39 -1.61 2.17
C PHE A 100 11.67 -1.72 1.36
N GLY A 101 11.64 -1.20 0.15
CA GLY A 101 12.79 -1.06 -0.73
C GLY A 101 12.97 0.39 -1.15
N VAL A 102 14.21 0.80 -1.39
CA VAL A 102 14.53 2.16 -1.81
C VAL A 102 15.65 2.16 -2.85
N ASP A 103 15.54 3.04 -3.81
CA ASP A 103 16.52 3.31 -4.84
C ASP A 103 16.77 4.82 -4.92
N ILE A 104 17.97 5.25 -4.57
CA ILE A 104 18.40 6.66 -4.52
C ILE A 104 19.38 6.89 -5.64
N VAL A 105 19.07 7.85 -6.50
CA VAL A 105 19.91 8.18 -7.67
C VAL A 105 20.19 9.67 -7.69
N SER A 106 21.46 10.05 -7.70
CA SER A 106 21.88 11.43 -7.95
C SER A 106 22.21 11.59 -9.43
N ILE A 107 21.52 12.51 -10.10
CA ILE A 107 21.60 12.75 -11.52
C ILE A 107 22.09 14.18 -11.75
N ARG A 108 22.99 14.35 -12.71
CA ARG A 108 23.43 15.65 -13.25
C ARG A 108 22.91 15.78 -14.66
N PHE A 109 22.56 16.97 -15.07
CA PHE A 109 22.33 17.31 -16.46
C PHE A 109 23.58 18.03 -17.00
N ASP A 110 24.10 17.53 -18.11
CA ASP A 110 25.25 18.14 -18.80
C ASP A 110 24.88 19.49 -19.46
N ASP A 111 25.81 20.04 -20.23
CA ASP A 111 25.62 21.32 -20.91
C ASP A 111 24.53 21.26 -22.01
N ASP A 112 24.21 20.07 -22.52
CA ASP A 112 23.15 19.79 -23.47
C ASP A 112 21.84 19.31 -22.81
N ALA A 113 21.77 19.39 -21.47
CA ALA A 113 20.67 18.94 -20.61
C ALA A 113 20.42 17.43 -20.69
N VAL A 114 21.43 16.63 -21.03
CA VAL A 114 21.34 15.16 -21.03
C VAL A 114 21.57 14.65 -19.59
N PRO A 115 20.69 13.77 -19.06
CA PRO A 115 20.85 13.25 -17.71
C PRO A 115 21.96 12.22 -17.60
N GLU A 116 22.86 12.37 -16.62
CA GLU A 116 23.93 11.45 -16.27
C GLU A 116 23.84 11.06 -14.80
N ILE A 117 23.93 9.76 -14.49
CA ILE A 117 23.96 9.27 -13.11
C ILE A 117 25.33 9.56 -12.50
N ILE A 118 25.38 10.31 -11.39
CA ILE A 118 26.60 10.57 -10.62
C ILE A 118 26.88 9.36 -9.71
N TRP A 119 25.88 8.97 -8.94
CA TRP A 119 25.91 7.80 -8.06
C TRP A 119 24.51 7.24 -7.86
N ARG A 120 24.45 5.99 -7.42
CA ARG A 120 23.22 5.26 -7.14
C ARG A 120 23.43 4.34 -5.93
N GLU A 121 22.44 4.30 -5.06
CA GLU A 121 22.36 3.34 -3.95
C GLU A 121 20.99 2.71 -3.92
N THR A 122 20.94 1.38 -3.92
CA THR A 122 19.69 0.61 -3.97
C THR A 122 19.66 -0.40 -2.84
N ARG A 123 18.57 -0.47 -2.11
CA ARG A 123 18.35 -1.41 -0.98
C ARG A 123 17.00 -2.09 -1.11
N ASN A 124 17.01 -3.42 -0.96
CA ASN A 124 15.82 -4.29 -0.89
C ASN A 124 14.83 -4.13 -2.05
N MET A 125 15.26 -3.67 -3.22
CA MET A 125 14.47 -3.60 -4.46
C MET A 125 15.38 -3.68 -5.68
N SER A 126 14.80 -3.88 -6.87
CA SER A 126 15.53 -3.70 -8.11
C SER A 126 15.67 -2.22 -8.45
N PRO A 127 16.80 -1.79 -9.01
CA PRO A 127 16.98 -0.43 -9.50
C PRO A 127 15.85 -0.01 -10.46
N ASN A 128 15.32 1.22 -10.30
CA ASN A 128 14.33 1.77 -11.23
C ASN A 128 14.97 1.91 -12.64
N PRO A 129 14.52 1.15 -13.66
CA PRO A 129 15.12 1.20 -14.98
C PRO A 129 14.81 2.50 -15.73
N ASP A 130 13.68 3.14 -15.39
CA ASP A 130 13.14 4.29 -16.12
C ASP A 130 13.57 5.63 -15.51
N VAL A 131 14.50 5.62 -14.54
CA VAL A 131 14.89 6.80 -13.73
C VAL A 131 15.37 7.97 -14.59
N LEU A 132 16.04 7.73 -15.73
CA LEU A 132 16.50 8.79 -16.63
C LEU A 132 15.36 9.37 -17.44
N ASP A 133 14.39 8.56 -17.83
CA ASP A 133 13.19 9.01 -18.54
C ASP A 133 12.28 9.81 -17.60
N ASP A 134 12.17 9.40 -16.34
CA ASP A 134 11.38 10.08 -15.29
C ASP A 134 11.85 11.53 -15.06
N VAL A 135 13.15 11.82 -15.25
CA VAL A 135 13.71 13.15 -15.03
C VAL A 135 13.80 14.00 -16.31
N ALA A 136 13.47 13.45 -17.47
CA ALA A 136 13.61 14.17 -18.76
C ALA A 136 12.86 15.50 -18.79
N SER A 137 11.69 15.58 -18.13
CA SER A 137 10.90 16.83 -18.02
C SER A 137 11.50 17.87 -17.07
N LEU A 138 12.47 17.48 -16.22
CA LEU A 138 13.15 18.32 -15.23
C LEU A 138 14.53 18.78 -15.71
N ALA A 139 14.93 18.37 -16.92
CA ALA A 139 16.25 18.61 -17.48
C ALA A 139 16.52 20.10 -17.62
N GLU A 140 17.63 20.55 -17.01
CA GLU A 140 18.13 21.92 -17.07
C GLU A 140 19.66 21.87 -17.00
N ALA A 141 20.31 22.38 -18.04
CA ALA A 141 21.76 22.31 -18.20
C ALA A 141 22.52 22.84 -16.97
N GLY A 142 23.52 22.10 -16.52
CA GLY A 142 24.35 22.44 -15.36
C GLY A 142 23.70 22.21 -13.99
N ASN A 143 22.44 21.78 -13.93
CA ASN A 143 21.72 21.43 -12.70
C ASN A 143 21.73 19.93 -12.44
N GLY A 144 21.18 19.52 -11.30
CA GLY A 144 21.00 18.11 -10.96
C GLY A 144 19.73 17.87 -10.15
N VAL A 145 19.40 16.61 -10.01
CA VAL A 145 18.25 16.15 -9.25
C VAL A 145 18.60 14.84 -8.53
N VAL A 146 18.12 14.69 -7.32
CA VAL A 146 18.12 13.41 -6.61
C VAL A 146 16.74 12.79 -6.79
N VAL A 147 16.70 11.55 -7.28
CA VAL A 147 15.50 10.75 -7.42
C VAL A 147 15.50 9.69 -6.34
N VAL A 148 14.42 9.58 -5.62
CA VAL A 148 14.22 8.54 -4.61
C VAL A 148 12.98 7.76 -4.97
N SER A 149 13.18 6.51 -5.42
CA SER A 149 12.10 5.55 -5.67
C SER A 149 11.94 4.66 -4.44
N VAL A 150 10.73 4.58 -3.91
CA VAL A 150 10.38 3.69 -2.79
C VAL A 150 9.43 2.62 -3.29
N GLN A 151 9.69 1.37 -2.95
CA GLN A 151 8.82 0.23 -3.22
C GLN A 151 8.36 -0.38 -1.91
N TYR A 152 7.10 -0.81 -1.87
CA TYR A 152 6.50 -1.50 -0.75
C TYR A 152 5.46 -2.51 -1.23
N LEU A 153 5.42 -3.70 -0.64
CA LEU A 153 4.40 -4.72 -0.91
C LEU A 153 3.36 -4.69 0.21
N PHE A 154 2.19 -4.17 -0.09
CA PHE A 154 1.08 -4.17 0.86
C PHE A 154 0.36 -5.51 0.85
N GLU A 155 0.18 -6.12 2.02
CA GLU A 155 -0.57 -7.35 2.23
C GLU A 155 -1.92 -7.04 2.86
N PRO A 156 -3.06 -7.27 2.14
CA PRO A 156 -4.38 -7.09 2.72
C PRO A 156 -4.61 -8.05 3.89
N LEU A 157 -5.20 -7.56 4.97
CA LEU A 157 -5.45 -8.36 6.17
C LEU A 157 -6.61 -9.35 5.98
N PHE A 158 -7.67 -8.94 5.31
CA PHE A 158 -8.90 -9.70 5.14
C PHE A 158 -9.12 -10.18 3.72
N ALA A 159 -8.68 -9.43 2.72
CA ALA A 159 -8.81 -9.78 1.31
C ALA A 159 -7.64 -10.61 0.77
N GLY A 160 -6.70 -11.04 1.60
CA GLY A 160 -5.51 -11.82 1.22
C GLY A 160 -5.82 -13.17 0.54
N PHE A 161 -7.05 -13.69 0.66
CA PHE A 161 -7.50 -14.87 -0.09
C PHE A 161 -7.88 -14.58 -1.55
N VAL A 162 -8.03 -13.29 -1.93
CA VAL A 162 -8.36 -12.83 -3.29
C VAL A 162 -7.16 -12.15 -3.94
N VAL A 163 -6.45 -11.32 -3.17
CA VAL A 163 -5.27 -10.55 -3.60
C VAL A 163 -4.17 -10.75 -2.56
N GLU A 164 -3.11 -11.47 -2.94
CA GLU A 164 -2.03 -11.79 -2.00
C GLU A 164 -1.24 -10.54 -1.61
N GLN A 165 -0.78 -9.76 -2.59
CA GLN A 165 0.04 -8.56 -2.37
C GLN A 165 -0.28 -7.48 -3.41
N ILE A 166 -0.20 -6.22 -2.99
CA ILE A 166 -0.37 -5.06 -3.86
C ILE A 166 0.96 -4.31 -3.89
N PRO A 167 1.68 -4.31 -5.02
CA PRO A 167 2.91 -3.53 -5.15
C PRO A 167 2.56 -2.04 -5.19
N MET A 168 3.25 -1.27 -4.36
CA MET A 168 3.18 0.19 -4.31
C MET A 168 4.56 0.73 -4.63
N GLN A 169 4.63 1.70 -5.52
CA GLN A 169 5.86 2.39 -5.89
C GLN A 169 5.61 3.88 -5.93
N GLU A 170 6.47 4.64 -5.28
CA GLU A 170 6.39 6.10 -5.22
C GLU A 170 7.77 6.70 -5.51
N ILE A 171 7.78 7.79 -6.25
CA ILE A 171 9.00 8.46 -6.66
C ILE A 171 8.96 9.91 -6.18
N ALA A 172 10.04 10.34 -5.53
CA ALA A 172 10.24 11.73 -5.15
C ALA A 172 11.44 12.32 -5.89
N PHE A 173 11.29 13.56 -6.33
CA PHE A 173 12.35 14.35 -6.96
C PHE A 173 12.73 15.50 -6.05
N ALA A 174 14.03 15.66 -5.78
CA ALA A 174 14.52 16.76 -4.99
C ALA A 174 15.79 17.37 -5.60
N ARG A 175 15.86 18.68 -5.66
CA ARG A 175 17.09 19.39 -6.05
C ARG A 175 17.97 19.66 -4.84
N GLY A 176 19.29 19.64 -5.02
CA GLY A 176 20.22 20.01 -3.97
C GLY A 176 19.94 21.43 -3.45
N ARG A 177 19.91 21.60 -2.13
CA ARG A 177 19.60 22.91 -1.52
C ARG A 177 20.79 23.86 -1.49
N ARG A 178 22.01 23.33 -1.55
CA ARG A 178 23.24 24.08 -1.41
C ARG A 178 24.21 23.93 -2.59
N SER A 179 23.91 23.05 -3.50
CA SER A 179 24.70 22.76 -4.71
C SER A 179 23.79 22.35 -5.84
N ALA A 180 24.24 22.47 -7.08
CA ALA A 180 23.53 22.00 -8.23
C ALA A 180 23.37 20.46 -8.23
N THR A 181 24.37 19.74 -7.68
CA THR A 181 24.39 18.27 -7.57
C THR A 181 24.72 17.84 -6.15
N VAL A 182 24.32 16.61 -5.79
CA VAL A 182 24.72 15.95 -4.54
C VAL A 182 25.74 14.87 -4.89
N ASN A 183 26.95 14.97 -4.31
CA ASN A 183 28.03 14.01 -4.55
C ASN A 183 28.13 13.00 -3.40
N LEU A 184 28.69 11.83 -3.69
CA LEU A 184 29.04 10.84 -2.68
C LEU A 184 30.47 11.07 -2.21
N GLU A 185 30.69 11.02 -0.87
CA GLU A 185 32.00 11.14 -0.24
C GLU A 185 32.66 9.77 -0.07
#